data_8a1d20c73171a06176327a2b758201c5
#
_entry.id   8a1d20c73171a06176327a2b758201c5
#
_cell.length_a   1.000
_cell.length_b   1.000
_cell.length_c   1.000
_cell.angle_alpha   90.00
_cell.angle_beta   90.00
_cell.angle_gamma   90.00
#
_symmetry.space_group_name_H-M   'P 1'
#
loop_
_entity.id
_entity.type
_entity.pdbx_description
1 polymer ?
#
loop_
_entity_poly.entity_id
_entity_poly.type
_entity_poly.pdbx_seq_one_letter_code
_entity_poly.pdbx_strand_id
1 'polypeptide(L)'
;MDSFNAIVQVLDSTIRLSVPLLFACLAGLYSERAGIFDIGLEGKMLAGAFAGAAAAAVFHSALIGLGMAILISVGFALVHGFASITHRGNQIVSGVAINFIAAGSTIILGQAWFQQGGRTPALGADERFSPITLPGADAVKDVPILGALYSELLSGHSILVYLAFLMVPVTWWVLFRTRFGLRLRAVGENPAAVDTAGISVTWLRYRALICTGVLTGIAGAYLSMAQNGGFVKDMTAG
;
A
#
# COMPACT_ATOMS: atom_id res chain seq x y z
N MET A 1 14.16 8.14 -33.13
CA MET A 1 13.85 8.86 -31.90
C MET A 1 12.48 8.46 -31.34
N ASP A 2 11.47 8.29 -32.19
CA ASP A 2 10.10 7.96 -31.73
C ASP A 2 9.98 6.61 -31.02
N SER A 3 10.68 5.56 -31.52
CA SER A 3 10.68 4.24 -30.88
C SER A 3 11.37 4.23 -29.52
N PHE A 4 12.42 5.04 -29.33
CA PHE A 4 13.11 5.16 -28.04
C PHE A 4 12.23 5.87 -27.01
N ASN A 5 11.61 6.98 -27.38
CA ASN A 5 10.68 7.71 -26.52
C ASN A 5 9.46 6.85 -26.14
N ALA A 6 8.93 6.05 -27.08
CA ALA A 6 7.87 5.11 -26.79
C ALA A 6 8.28 4.05 -25.73
N ILE A 7 9.50 3.52 -25.83
CA ILE A 7 10.05 2.57 -24.84
C ILE A 7 10.16 3.23 -23.46
N VAL A 8 10.68 4.46 -23.39
CA VAL A 8 10.82 5.20 -22.12
C VAL A 8 9.47 5.46 -21.48
N GLN A 9 8.45 5.86 -22.25
CA GLN A 9 7.08 6.04 -21.75
C GLN A 9 6.44 4.74 -21.24
N VAL A 10 6.68 3.61 -21.93
CA VAL A 10 6.22 2.30 -21.45
C VAL A 10 6.89 1.92 -20.14
N LEU A 11 8.19 2.18 -20.00
CA LEU A 11 8.92 1.93 -18.77
C LEU A 11 8.43 2.83 -17.61
N ASP A 12 8.20 4.12 -17.85
CA ASP A 12 7.62 5.05 -16.86
C ASP A 12 6.25 4.56 -16.38
N SER A 13 5.37 4.20 -17.32
CA SER A 13 4.05 3.65 -17.01
C SER A 13 4.15 2.34 -16.21
N THR A 14 5.09 1.48 -16.55
CA THR A 14 5.35 0.21 -15.85
C THR A 14 5.78 0.47 -14.39
N ILE A 15 6.67 1.44 -14.16
CA ILE A 15 7.07 1.85 -12.81
C ILE A 15 5.85 2.30 -12.00
N ARG A 16 5.03 3.18 -12.55
CA ARG A 16 3.84 3.72 -11.85
C ARG A 16 2.83 2.61 -11.51
N LEU A 17 2.56 1.71 -12.43
CA LEU A 17 1.62 0.60 -12.22
C LEU A 17 2.17 -0.49 -11.28
N SER A 18 3.48 -0.65 -11.18
CA SER A 18 4.10 -1.64 -10.30
C SER A 18 4.08 -1.24 -8.81
N VAL A 19 3.98 0.05 -8.49
CA VAL A 19 4.06 0.56 -7.11
C VAL A 19 3.03 -0.06 -6.16
N PRO A 20 1.71 -0.06 -6.45
CA PRO A 20 0.73 -0.67 -5.55
C PRO A 20 0.93 -2.18 -5.40
N LEU A 21 1.33 -2.86 -6.48
CA LEU A 21 1.63 -4.30 -6.45
C LEU A 21 2.87 -4.59 -5.60
N LEU A 22 3.88 -3.75 -5.67
CA LEU A 22 5.10 -3.87 -4.87
C LEU A 22 4.79 -3.71 -3.37
N PHE A 23 4.00 -2.72 -2.98
CA PHE A 23 3.56 -2.58 -1.59
C PHE A 23 2.70 -3.76 -1.13
N ALA A 24 1.78 -4.25 -1.98
CA ALA A 24 0.95 -5.42 -1.67
C ALA A 24 1.80 -6.68 -1.50
N CYS A 25 2.79 -6.90 -2.36
CA CYS A 25 3.74 -8.01 -2.26
C CYS A 25 4.55 -7.95 -0.96
N LEU A 26 5.10 -6.78 -0.61
CA LEU A 26 5.82 -6.59 0.64
C LEU A 26 4.92 -6.78 1.87
N ALA A 27 3.67 -6.33 1.80
CA ALA A 27 2.66 -6.53 2.84
C ALA A 27 2.35 -8.03 3.05
N GLY A 28 2.10 -8.75 1.95
CA GLY A 28 1.89 -10.20 1.96
C GLY A 28 3.09 -10.96 2.52
N LEU A 29 4.31 -10.52 2.23
CA LEU A 29 5.53 -11.12 2.74
C LEU A 29 5.59 -11.08 4.28
N TYR A 30 5.15 -9.99 4.94
CA TYR A 30 5.10 -9.92 6.40
C TYR A 30 4.07 -10.89 6.99
N SER A 31 2.87 -10.97 6.43
CA SER A 31 1.82 -11.86 6.92
C SER A 31 2.18 -13.34 6.70
N GLU A 32 2.70 -13.69 5.53
CA GLU A 32 3.08 -15.04 5.18
C GLU A 32 4.25 -15.55 6.04
N ARG A 33 5.26 -14.71 6.27
CA ARG A 33 6.38 -15.03 7.16
C ARG A 33 5.98 -15.18 8.63
N ALA A 34 4.81 -14.67 9.02
CA ALA A 34 4.22 -14.90 10.35
C ALA A 34 3.33 -16.15 10.42
N GLY A 35 3.16 -16.89 9.32
CA GLY A 35 2.25 -18.01 9.21
C GLY A 35 0.77 -17.59 9.19
N ILE A 36 0.47 -16.43 8.60
CA ILE A 36 -0.88 -15.92 8.39
C ILE A 36 -1.09 -15.73 6.90
N PHE A 37 -2.08 -16.42 6.36
CA PHE A 37 -2.47 -16.30 4.97
C PHE A 37 -3.50 -15.19 4.81
N ASP A 38 -3.13 -14.12 4.12
CA ASP A 38 -3.91 -12.88 4.06
C ASP A 38 -4.33 -12.53 2.61
N ILE A 39 -5.48 -13.04 2.18
CA ILE A 39 -6.09 -12.70 0.88
C ILE A 39 -6.76 -11.31 0.92
N GLY A 40 -7.00 -10.76 2.11
CA GLY A 40 -7.67 -9.48 2.30
C GLY A 40 -6.81 -8.24 1.99
N LEU A 41 -5.65 -8.39 1.35
CA LEU A 41 -4.76 -7.26 1.02
C LEU A 41 -5.44 -6.25 0.10
N GLU A 42 -6.19 -6.74 -0.88
CA GLU A 42 -6.93 -5.91 -1.84
C GLU A 42 -7.98 -5.06 -1.13
N GLY A 43 -8.82 -5.66 -0.28
CA GLY A 43 -9.84 -4.91 0.47
C GLY A 43 -9.24 -3.88 1.43
N LYS A 44 -8.11 -4.20 2.07
CA LYS A 44 -7.38 -3.26 2.91
C LYS A 44 -6.85 -2.08 2.10
N MET A 45 -6.30 -2.34 0.92
CA MET A 45 -5.83 -1.32 0.00
C MET A 45 -6.99 -0.46 -0.52
N LEU A 46 -8.13 -1.08 -0.88
CA LEU A 46 -9.32 -0.38 -1.36
C LEU A 46 -9.92 0.52 -0.27
N ALA A 47 -10.08 0.00 0.96
CA ALA A 47 -10.55 0.78 2.11
C ALA A 47 -9.61 1.94 2.44
N GLY A 48 -8.29 1.69 2.40
CA GLY A 48 -7.26 2.71 2.57
C GLY A 48 -7.33 3.79 1.48
N ALA A 49 -7.50 3.41 0.22
CA ALA A 49 -7.65 4.32 -0.90
C ALA A 49 -8.85 5.26 -0.74
N PHE A 50 -10.01 4.70 -0.35
CA PHE A 50 -11.21 5.49 -0.07
C PHE A 50 -11.01 6.44 1.11
N ALA A 51 -10.55 5.93 2.25
CA ALA A 51 -10.35 6.73 3.46
C ALA A 51 -9.32 7.84 3.24
N GLY A 52 -8.25 7.56 2.50
CA GLY A 52 -7.23 8.53 2.14
C GLY A 52 -7.79 9.66 1.29
N ALA A 53 -8.47 9.34 0.19
CA ALA A 53 -9.08 10.34 -0.70
C ALA A 53 -10.18 11.13 0.02
N ALA A 54 -11.05 10.46 0.80
CA ALA A 54 -12.10 11.14 1.55
C ALA A 54 -11.53 12.11 2.59
N ALA A 55 -10.53 11.69 3.35
CA ALA A 55 -9.90 12.57 4.33
C ALA A 55 -9.11 13.70 3.68
N ALA A 56 -8.39 13.45 2.57
CA ALA A 56 -7.69 14.49 1.83
C ALA A 56 -8.67 15.57 1.31
N ALA A 57 -9.82 15.17 0.76
CA ALA A 57 -10.85 16.09 0.28
C ALA A 57 -11.51 16.91 1.41
N VAL A 58 -11.70 16.33 2.60
CA VAL A 58 -12.36 17.03 3.73
C VAL A 58 -11.40 17.94 4.47
N PHE A 59 -10.16 17.49 4.69
CA PHE A 59 -9.15 18.24 5.46
C PHE A 59 -8.17 19.04 4.60
N HIS A 60 -8.32 19.00 3.28
CA HIS A 60 -7.46 19.70 2.31
C HIS A 60 -5.96 19.45 2.52
N SER A 61 -5.60 18.18 2.86
CA SER A 61 -4.22 17.80 3.16
C SER A 61 -3.92 16.36 2.74
N ALA A 62 -2.95 16.19 1.87
CA ALA A 62 -2.46 14.87 1.44
C ALA A 62 -1.87 14.05 2.59
N LEU A 63 -1.21 14.69 3.58
CA LEU A 63 -0.62 13.99 4.73
C LEU A 63 -1.68 13.43 5.68
N ILE A 64 -2.77 14.18 5.92
CA ILE A 64 -3.90 13.68 6.73
C ILE A 64 -4.56 12.53 5.98
N GLY A 65 -4.73 12.65 4.67
CA GLY A 65 -5.22 11.57 3.81
C GLY A 65 -4.39 10.30 3.93
N LEU A 66 -3.06 10.41 3.85
CA LEU A 66 -2.15 9.28 4.03
C LEU A 66 -2.28 8.64 5.42
N GLY A 67 -2.35 9.46 6.47
CA GLY A 67 -2.56 8.98 7.84
C GLY A 67 -3.86 8.20 8.00
N MET A 68 -4.96 8.68 7.43
CA MET A 68 -6.26 8.00 7.46
C MET A 68 -6.28 6.72 6.61
N ALA A 69 -5.61 6.72 5.45
CA ALA A 69 -5.44 5.52 4.64
C ALA A 69 -4.74 4.40 5.42
N ILE A 70 -3.64 4.73 6.10
CA ILE A 70 -2.90 3.78 6.95
C ILE A 70 -3.77 3.33 8.12
N LEU A 71 -4.44 4.24 8.82
CA LEU A 71 -5.25 3.93 9.99
C LEU A 71 -6.38 2.95 9.66
N ILE A 72 -7.14 3.22 8.61
CA ILE A 72 -8.25 2.36 8.20
C ILE A 72 -7.74 1.00 7.70
N SER A 73 -6.68 0.98 6.91
CA SER A 73 -6.07 -0.27 6.44
C SER A 73 -5.54 -1.14 7.59
N VAL A 74 -4.89 -0.54 8.59
CA VAL A 74 -4.48 -1.22 9.83
C VAL A 74 -5.69 -1.70 10.61
N GLY A 75 -6.78 -0.93 10.67
CA GLY A 75 -8.04 -1.37 11.29
C GLY A 75 -8.56 -2.66 10.67
N PHE A 76 -8.63 -2.74 9.33
CA PHE A 76 -9.02 -3.97 8.61
C PHE A 76 -8.02 -5.11 8.83
N ALA A 77 -6.72 -4.83 8.92
CA ALA A 77 -5.71 -5.84 9.24
C ALA A 77 -5.90 -6.40 10.66
N LEU A 78 -6.26 -5.56 11.63
CA LEU A 78 -6.56 -6.00 12.99
C LEU A 78 -7.85 -6.82 13.06
N VAL A 79 -8.89 -6.48 12.29
CA VAL A 79 -10.10 -7.29 12.15
C VAL A 79 -9.77 -8.68 11.60
N HIS A 80 -8.92 -8.76 10.55
CA HIS A 80 -8.42 -10.04 10.05
C HIS A 80 -7.65 -10.81 11.12
N GLY A 81 -6.78 -10.14 11.87
CA GLY A 81 -6.05 -10.74 12.98
C GLY A 81 -6.95 -11.24 14.10
N PHE A 82 -7.98 -10.50 14.44
CA PHE A 82 -8.96 -10.91 15.44
C PHE A 82 -9.69 -12.20 15.03
N ALA A 83 -10.13 -12.27 13.77
CA ALA A 83 -10.79 -13.46 13.24
C ALA A 83 -9.85 -14.67 13.12
N SER A 84 -8.62 -14.45 12.60
CA SER A 84 -7.70 -15.54 12.25
C SER A 84 -6.77 -15.96 13.38
N ILE A 85 -6.31 -15.02 14.22
CA ILE A 85 -5.35 -15.30 15.32
C ILE A 85 -6.09 -15.57 16.62
N THR A 86 -6.98 -14.66 17.04
CA THR A 86 -7.66 -14.76 18.34
C THR A 86 -8.72 -15.86 18.32
N HIS A 87 -9.60 -15.85 17.32
CA HIS A 87 -10.66 -16.85 17.18
C HIS A 87 -10.26 -18.10 16.41
N ARG A 88 -9.03 -18.16 15.90
CA ARG A 88 -8.53 -19.29 15.10
C ARG A 88 -9.44 -19.67 13.94
N GLY A 89 -10.14 -18.69 13.38
CA GLY A 89 -11.04 -18.86 12.25
C GLY A 89 -10.30 -19.14 10.94
N ASN A 90 -11.07 -19.49 9.91
CA ASN A 90 -10.51 -19.72 8.59
C ASN A 90 -9.99 -18.40 7.99
N GLN A 91 -8.69 -18.35 7.71
CA GLN A 91 -7.99 -17.16 7.22
C GLN A 91 -8.46 -16.75 5.82
N ILE A 92 -8.77 -17.74 4.96
CA ILE A 92 -9.26 -17.50 3.60
C ILE A 92 -10.64 -16.82 3.65
N VAL A 93 -11.56 -17.39 4.44
CA VAL A 93 -12.90 -16.84 4.61
C VAL A 93 -12.87 -15.42 5.17
N SER A 94 -12.02 -15.18 6.17
CA SER A 94 -11.83 -13.85 6.75
C SER A 94 -11.27 -12.85 5.73
N GLY A 95 -10.28 -13.24 4.92
CA GLY A 95 -9.69 -12.38 3.90
C GLY A 95 -10.69 -12.01 2.80
N VAL A 96 -11.44 -12.99 2.29
CA VAL A 96 -12.49 -12.76 1.29
C VAL A 96 -13.62 -11.88 1.85
N ALA A 97 -14.03 -12.10 3.10
CA ALA A 97 -15.03 -11.25 3.76
C ALA A 97 -14.57 -9.79 3.85
N ILE A 98 -13.30 -9.55 4.16
CA ILE A 98 -12.72 -8.19 4.18
C ILE A 98 -12.79 -7.53 2.81
N ASN A 99 -12.50 -8.25 1.73
CA ASN A 99 -12.60 -7.70 0.38
C ASN A 99 -14.04 -7.28 0.05
N PHE A 100 -15.03 -8.10 0.37
CA PHE A 100 -16.44 -7.75 0.16
C PHE A 100 -16.91 -6.59 1.06
N ILE A 101 -16.51 -6.57 2.32
CA ILE A 101 -16.83 -5.47 3.23
C ILE A 101 -16.23 -4.16 2.74
N ALA A 102 -14.97 -4.17 2.31
CA ALA A 102 -14.31 -2.99 1.77
C ALA A 102 -14.99 -2.51 0.48
N ALA A 103 -15.29 -3.42 -0.47
CA ALA A 103 -15.96 -3.07 -1.72
C ALA A 103 -17.37 -2.48 -1.47
N GLY A 104 -18.17 -3.12 -0.61
CA GLY A 104 -19.52 -2.63 -0.29
C GLY A 104 -19.51 -1.33 0.51
N SER A 105 -18.66 -1.23 1.56
CA SER A 105 -18.62 -0.06 2.42
C SER A 105 -18.15 1.20 1.70
N THR A 106 -17.19 1.10 0.80
CA THR A 106 -16.68 2.26 0.03
C THR A 106 -17.75 2.85 -0.89
N ILE A 107 -18.61 2.02 -1.49
CA ILE A 107 -19.74 2.48 -2.31
C ILE A 107 -20.78 3.18 -1.45
N ILE A 108 -21.18 2.57 -0.33
CA ILE A 108 -22.22 3.10 0.56
C ILE A 108 -21.75 4.43 1.18
N LEU A 109 -20.52 4.48 1.71
CA LEU A 109 -19.97 5.69 2.31
C LEU A 109 -19.73 6.79 1.27
N GLY A 110 -19.27 6.43 0.07
CA GLY A 110 -19.09 7.39 -1.04
C GLY A 110 -20.45 8.03 -1.44
N GLN A 111 -21.52 7.24 -1.47
CA GLN A 111 -22.87 7.78 -1.71
C GLN A 111 -23.38 8.62 -0.53
N ALA A 112 -23.18 8.16 0.71
CA ALA A 112 -23.69 8.84 1.89
C ALA A 112 -23.01 10.21 2.13
N TRP A 113 -21.69 10.29 1.94
CA TRP A 113 -20.93 11.49 2.27
C TRP A 113 -20.80 12.46 1.09
N PHE A 114 -20.61 11.94 -0.12
CA PHE A 114 -20.30 12.77 -1.29
C PHE A 114 -21.40 12.77 -2.35
N GLN A 115 -22.49 11.98 -2.18
CA GLN A 115 -23.56 11.82 -3.18
C GLN A 115 -23.04 11.31 -4.53
N GLN A 116 -21.89 10.65 -4.53
CA GLN A 116 -21.22 10.11 -5.72
C GLN A 116 -21.02 8.62 -5.52
N GLY A 117 -21.90 7.80 -6.10
CA GLY A 117 -21.91 6.35 -5.92
C GLY A 117 -20.55 5.68 -6.16
N GLY A 118 -19.77 5.44 -5.10
CA GLY A 118 -18.45 4.82 -5.16
C GLY A 118 -17.34 5.71 -5.71
N ARG A 119 -17.47 7.03 -5.58
CA ARG A 119 -16.40 8.00 -5.93
C ARG A 119 -16.25 9.04 -4.82
N THR A 120 -15.07 9.66 -4.76
CA THR A 120 -14.85 10.89 -3.98
C THR A 120 -14.74 12.08 -4.93
N PRO A 121 -14.89 13.33 -4.43
CA PRO A 121 -14.57 14.51 -5.21
C PRO A 121 -13.15 14.45 -5.77
N ALA A 122 -12.93 15.11 -6.90
CA ALA A 122 -11.59 15.26 -7.47
C ALA A 122 -10.71 16.07 -6.51
N LEU A 123 -9.53 15.54 -6.21
CA LEU A 123 -8.59 16.14 -5.27
C LEU A 123 -7.86 17.34 -5.89
N GLY A 124 -7.74 18.43 -5.13
CA GLY A 124 -6.94 19.60 -5.49
C GLY A 124 -5.43 19.33 -5.43
N ALA A 125 -4.62 20.33 -5.78
CA ALA A 125 -3.16 20.20 -5.82
C ALA A 125 -2.54 19.89 -4.45
N ASP A 126 -3.04 20.52 -3.38
CA ASP A 126 -2.55 20.34 -2.00
C ASP A 126 -3.05 19.02 -1.35
N GLU A 127 -4.07 18.42 -1.95
CA GLU A 127 -4.70 17.17 -1.50
C GLU A 127 -4.08 15.93 -2.14
N ARG A 128 -3.11 16.13 -3.04
CA ARG A 128 -2.46 15.07 -3.83
C ARG A 128 -0.96 15.04 -3.59
N PHE A 129 -0.37 13.86 -3.80
CA PHE A 129 1.09 13.72 -3.89
C PHE A 129 1.55 14.03 -5.32
N SER A 130 1.84 15.32 -5.55
CA SER A 130 2.34 15.79 -6.84
C SER A 130 3.69 15.17 -7.19
N PRO A 131 4.00 15.03 -8.50
CA PRO A 131 5.31 14.59 -8.95
C PRO A 131 6.41 15.56 -8.48
N ILE A 132 7.53 15.00 -8.03
CA ILE A 132 8.71 15.77 -7.58
C ILE A 132 9.77 15.72 -8.68
N THR A 133 10.25 16.88 -9.11
CA THR A 133 11.42 16.98 -9.98
C THR A 133 12.69 16.86 -9.15
N LEU A 134 13.52 15.87 -9.46
CA LEU A 134 14.81 15.69 -8.79
C LEU A 134 15.80 16.79 -9.19
N PRO A 135 16.67 17.25 -8.27
CA PRO A 135 17.65 18.25 -8.59
C PRO A 135 18.58 17.76 -9.72
N GLY A 136 18.80 18.62 -10.71
CA GLY A 136 19.62 18.30 -11.89
C GLY A 136 18.84 17.69 -13.08
N ALA A 137 17.54 17.39 -12.95
CA ALA A 137 16.74 16.89 -14.06
C ALA A 137 16.68 17.90 -15.24
N ASP A 138 16.58 19.18 -14.94
CA ASP A 138 16.58 20.24 -15.97
C ASP A 138 17.94 20.43 -16.63
N ALA A 139 19.04 20.18 -15.93
CA ALA A 139 20.39 20.31 -16.48
C ALA A 139 20.79 19.20 -17.45
N VAL A 140 20.14 18.04 -17.35
CA VAL A 140 20.47 16.83 -18.15
C VAL A 140 19.45 16.61 -19.26
N LYS A 141 18.36 17.36 -19.33
CA LYS A 141 17.28 17.20 -20.33
C LYS A 141 17.77 17.21 -21.78
N ASP A 142 18.78 18.02 -22.09
CA ASP A 142 19.29 18.20 -23.45
C ASP A 142 20.32 17.14 -23.88
N VAL A 143 20.68 16.22 -22.96
CA VAL A 143 21.62 15.13 -23.29
C VAL A 143 20.84 13.96 -23.92
N PRO A 144 21.17 13.56 -25.16
CA PRO A 144 20.51 12.44 -25.81
C PRO A 144 20.62 11.17 -24.97
N ILE A 145 19.52 10.41 -24.85
CA ILE A 145 19.40 9.14 -24.11
C ILE A 145 19.45 9.35 -22.58
N LEU A 146 20.48 9.97 -22.01
CA LEU A 146 20.62 10.20 -20.56
C LEU A 146 19.57 11.19 -20.01
N GLY A 147 19.24 12.22 -20.81
CA GLY A 147 18.18 13.16 -20.46
C GLY A 147 16.83 12.48 -20.30
N ALA A 148 16.41 11.72 -21.28
CA ALA A 148 15.14 10.99 -21.24
C ALA A 148 15.11 9.94 -20.11
N LEU A 149 16.19 9.20 -19.90
CA LEU A 149 16.27 8.20 -18.83
C LEU A 149 16.22 8.84 -17.44
N TYR A 150 16.90 9.95 -17.23
CA TYR A 150 16.91 10.60 -15.92
C TYR A 150 15.66 11.42 -15.66
N SER A 151 15.19 12.19 -16.64
CA SER A 151 14.05 13.10 -16.46
C SER A 151 12.69 12.37 -16.45
N GLU A 152 12.55 11.26 -17.18
CA GLU A 152 11.28 10.55 -17.29
C GLU A 152 11.23 9.27 -16.45
N LEU A 153 12.35 8.51 -16.32
CA LEU A 153 12.36 7.28 -15.54
C LEU A 153 12.71 7.46 -14.06
N LEU A 154 13.60 8.40 -13.72
CA LEU A 154 14.04 8.61 -12.34
C LEU A 154 13.39 9.84 -11.69
N SER A 155 13.11 10.89 -12.45
CA SER A 155 12.46 12.12 -11.97
C SER A 155 10.98 12.16 -12.39
N GLY A 156 10.20 13.07 -11.80
CA GLY A 156 8.80 13.22 -12.19
C GLY A 156 7.83 12.22 -11.56
N HIS A 157 8.26 11.49 -10.55
CA HIS A 157 7.41 10.59 -9.78
C HIS A 157 6.97 11.20 -8.45
N SER A 158 5.85 10.72 -7.91
CA SER A 158 5.42 11.09 -6.55
C SER A 158 6.37 10.52 -5.50
N ILE A 159 6.43 11.15 -4.33
CA ILE A 159 7.26 10.69 -3.20
C ILE A 159 6.95 9.23 -2.80
N LEU A 160 5.72 8.77 -3.01
CA LEU A 160 5.29 7.41 -2.70
C LEU A 160 5.93 6.35 -3.60
N VAL A 161 6.32 6.71 -4.84
CA VAL A 161 7.07 5.82 -5.73
C VAL A 161 8.46 5.55 -5.17
N TYR A 162 9.18 6.61 -4.77
CA TYR A 162 10.51 6.46 -4.16
C TYR A 162 10.44 5.69 -2.84
N LEU A 163 9.38 5.93 -2.06
CA LEU A 163 9.12 5.19 -0.83
C LEU A 163 8.90 3.69 -1.12
N ALA A 164 8.19 3.33 -2.19
CA ALA A 164 7.97 1.93 -2.56
C ALA A 164 9.29 1.21 -2.83
N PHE A 165 10.18 1.81 -3.62
CA PHE A 165 11.50 1.23 -3.89
C PHE A 165 12.37 1.18 -2.64
N LEU A 166 12.32 2.19 -1.77
CA LEU A 166 13.03 2.19 -0.49
C LEU A 166 12.52 1.09 0.45
N MET A 167 11.22 0.77 0.42
CA MET A 167 10.65 -0.26 1.28
C MET A 167 11.13 -1.68 0.94
N VAL A 168 11.66 -1.92 -0.26
CA VAL A 168 12.25 -3.22 -0.62
C VAL A 168 13.49 -3.54 0.23
N PRO A 169 14.57 -2.74 0.22
CA PRO A 169 15.73 -2.99 1.07
C PRO A 169 15.41 -2.87 2.56
N VAL A 170 14.48 -1.99 2.96
CA VAL A 170 14.03 -1.87 4.36
C VAL A 170 13.34 -3.16 4.81
N THR A 171 12.43 -3.72 4.03
CA THR A 171 11.77 -5.00 4.35
C THR A 171 12.77 -6.14 4.42
N TRP A 172 13.70 -6.21 3.46
CA TRP A 172 14.78 -7.18 3.50
C TRP A 172 15.60 -7.05 4.79
N TRP A 173 16.01 -5.83 5.14
CA TRP A 173 16.77 -5.58 6.37
C TRP A 173 15.98 -5.94 7.62
N VAL A 174 14.71 -5.55 7.72
CA VAL A 174 13.83 -5.87 8.85
C VAL A 174 13.69 -7.39 9.00
N LEU A 175 13.40 -8.12 7.92
CA LEU A 175 13.14 -9.56 7.98
C LEU A 175 14.40 -10.39 8.22
N PHE A 176 15.56 -9.99 7.68
CA PHE A 176 16.77 -10.81 7.71
C PHE A 176 17.85 -10.32 8.67
N ARG A 177 17.84 -9.07 9.09
CA ARG A 177 18.89 -8.47 9.92
C ARG A 177 18.42 -8.01 11.30
N THR A 178 17.10 -8.07 11.60
CA THR A 178 16.59 -7.65 12.91
C THR A 178 16.11 -8.83 13.75
N ARG A 179 16.07 -8.62 15.10
CA ARG A 179 15.51 -9.59 16.05
C ARG A 179 14.01 -9.83 15.81
N PHE A 180 13.29 -8.80 15.35
CA PHE A 180 11.88 -8.91 15.00
C PHE A 180 11.68 -9.87 13.83
N GLY A 181 12.41 -9.67 12.72
CA GLY A 181 12.29 -10.53 11.54
C GLY A 181 12.72 -11.98 11.81
N LEU A 182 13.77 -12.19 12.62
CA LEU A 182 14.18 -13.54 13.03
C LEU A 182 13.05 -14.27 13.78
N ARG A 183 12.46 -13.61 14.78
CA ARG A 183 11.35 -14.18 15.57
C ARG A 183 10.10 -14.40 14.71
N LEU A 184 9.82 -13.46 13.78
CA LEU A 184 8.68 -13.56 12.88
C LEU A 184 8.76 -14.79 11.99
N ARG A 185 9.93 -15.04 11.37
CA ARG A 185 10.17 -16.24 10.56
C ARG A 185 10.10 -17.51 11.39
N ALA A 186 10.65 -17.50 12.61
CA ALA A 186 10.56 -18.63 13.51
C ALA A 186 9.11 -18.98 13.88
N VAL A 187 8.25 -17.98 14.10
CA VAL A 187 6.80 -18.18 14.34
C VAL A 187 6.10 -18.78 13.12
N GLY A 188 6.49 -18.38 11.91
CA GLY A 188 5.93 -18.95 10.69
C GLY A 188 6.28 -20.44 10.51
N GLU A 189 7.52 -20.82 10.84
CA GLU A 189 8.00 -22.20 10.68
C GLU A 189 7.50 -23.12 11.81
N ASN A 190 7.66 -22.71 13.07
CA ASN A 190 7.27 -23.50 14.22
C ASN A 190 6.80 -22.62 15.40
N PRO A 191 5.51 -22.28 15.46
CA PRO A 191 4.98 -21.45 16.54
C PRO A 191 5.12 -22.06 17.93
N ALA A 192 5.06 -23.42 18.05
CA ALA A 192 5.20 -24.10 19.33
C ALA A 192 6.62 -23.96 19.94
N ALA A 193 7.65 -24.01 19.10
CA ALA A 193 9.03 -23.81 19.55
C ALA A 193 9.28 -22.37 20.02
N VAL A 194 8.61 -21.38 19.39
CA VAL A 194 8.71 -19.98 19.80
C VAL A 194 7.98 -19.73 21.12
N ASP A 195 6.84 -20.36 21.33
CA ASP A 195 6.06 -20.26 22.56
C ASP A 195 6.83 -20.86 23.75
N THR A 196 7.45 -22.03 23.58
CA THR A 196 8.31 -22.64 24.61
C THR A 196 9.54 -21.80 24.95
N ALA A 197 10.01 -20.95 24.03
CA ALA A 197 11.06 -19.96 24.29
C ALA A 197 10.57 -18.69 25.04
N GLY A 198 9.30 -18.66 25.48
CA GLY A 198 8.70 -17.55 26.22
C GLY A 198 8.35 -16.33 25.38
N ILE A 199 8.26 -16.47 24.06
CA ILE A 199 7.92 -15.37 23.14
C ILE A 199 6.47 -15.50 22.70
N SER A 200 5.65 -14.46 22.91
CA SER A 200 4.25 -14.45 22.54
C SER A 200 4.07 -14.54 21.01
N VAL A 201 3.60 -15.69 20.53
CA VAL A 201 3.26 -15.95 19.12
C VAL A 201 2.16 -15.02 18.64
N THR A 202 1.10 -14.86 19.44
CA THR A 202 -0.05 -13.99 19.14
C THR A 202 0.40 -12.55 18.90
N TRP A 203 1.20 -11.98 19.79
CA TRP A 203 1.68 -10.61 19.67
C TRP A 203 2.56 -10.39 18.43
N LEU A 204 3.44 -11.35 18.11
CA LEU A 204 4.27 -11.28 16.92
C LEU A 204 3.43 -11.30 15.64
N ARG A 205 2.42 -12.14 15.57
CA ARG A 205 1.49 -12.22 14.45
C ARG A 205 0.70 -10.90 14.27
N TYR A 206 0.21 -10.31 15.35
CA TYR A 206 -0.46 -9.00 15.26
C TYR A 206 0.49 -7.89 14.77
N ARG A 207 1.74 -7.87 15.22
CA ARG A 207 2.74 -6.92 14.71
C ARG A 207 3.00 -7.09 13.22
N ALA A 208 3.03 -8.31 12.71
CA ALA A 208 3.13 -8.56 11.27
C ALA A 208 1.93 -7.98 10.52
N LEU A 209 0.71 -8.21 11.01
CA LEU A 209 -0.50 -7.66 10.39
C LEU A 209 -0.57 -6.12 10.46
N ILE A 210 -0.03 -5.49 11.49
CA ILE A 210 0.12 -4.03 11.52
C ILE A 210 1.05 -3.57 10.41
N CYS A 211 2.21 -4.22 10.21
CA CYS A 211 3.10 -3.91 9.09
C CYS A 211 2.38 -4.10 7.73
N THR A 212 1.62 -5.19 7.58
CA THR A 212 0.78 -5.45 6.40
C THR A 212 -0.22 -4.31 6.17
N GLY A 213 -0.95 -3.89 7.22
CA GLY A 213 -1.92 -2.79 7.14
C GLY A 213 -1.29 -1.44 6.80
N VAL A 214 -0.09 -1.14 7.32
CA VAL A 214 0.65 0.09 6.96
C VAL A 214 1.01 0.10 5.49
N LEU A 215 1.58 -0.99 4.97
CA LEU A 215 1.99 -1.08 3.57
C LEU A 215 0.81 -1.04 2.60
N THR A 216 -0.28 -1.76 2.90
CA THR A 216 -1.50 -1.71 2.09
C THR A 216 -2.21 -0.36 2.16
N GLY A 217 -2.13 0.34 3.32
CA GLY A 217 -2.63 1.70 3.45
C GLY A 217 -1.87 2.70 2.59
N ILE A 218 -0.53 2.60 2.54
CA ILE A 218 0.30 3.43 1.66
C ILE A 218 0.00 3.11 0.18
N ALA A 219 -0.19 1.82 -0.17
CA ALA A 219 -0.58 1.42 -1.52
C ALA A 219 -1.92 2.03 -1.94
N GLY A 220 -2.93 2.00 -1.05
CA GLY A 220 -4.22 2.63 -1.27
C GLY A 220 -4.13 4.14 -1.44
N ALA A 221 -3.36 4.81 -0.58
CA ALA A 221 -3.09 6.23 -0.69
C ALA A 221 -2.42 6.60 -2.02
N TYR A 222 -1.48 5.79 -2.49
CA TYR A 222 -0.86 5.98 -3.79
C TYR A 222 -1.88 5.92 -4.94
N LEU A 223 -2.73 4.89 -4.95
CA LEU A 223 -3.76 4.73 -5.99
C LEU A 223 -4.69 5.94 -6.07
N SER A 224 -5.22 6.39 -4.94
CA SER A 224 -6.23 7.44 -4.91
C SER A 224 -5.65 8.86 -4.98
N MET A 225 -4.52 9.14 -4.29
CA MET A 225 -3.99 10.50 -4.14
C MET A 225 -2.79 10.81 -5.04
N ALA A 226 -2.10 9.81 -5.60
CA ALA A 226 -0.98 10.05 -6.50
C ALA A 226 -1.31 9.68 -7.95
N GLN A 227 -1.94 8.53 -8.18
CA GLN A 227 -2.20 8.03 -9.52
C GLN A 227 -3.49 8.60 -10.13
N ASN A 228 -4.63 8.51 -9.43
CA ASN A 228 -5.94 8.85 -10.01
C ASN A 228 -6.48 10.23 -9.59
N GLY A 229 -5.95 10.85 -8.53
CA GLY A 229 -6.46 12.13 -8.03
C GLY A 229 -7.87 12.11 -7.48
N GLY A 230 -8.26 10.99 -6.87
CA GLY A 230 -9.53 10.71 -6.23
C GLY A 230 -9.80 9.21 -6.18
N PHE A 231 -10.76 8.81 -5.36
CA PHE A 231 -11.19 7.42 -5.29
C PHE A 231 -12.24 7.09 -6.35
N VAL A 232 -12.10 5.95 -6.96
CA VAL A 232 -13.11 5.34 -7.85
C VAL A 232 -13.33 3.90 -7.36
N LYS A 233 -14.60 3.44 -7.36
CA LYS A 233 -14.92 2.07 -6.98
C LYS A 233 -14.07 1.07 -7.77
N ASP A 234 -13.70 -0.03 -7.12
CA ASP A 234 -12.95 -1.15 -7.71
C ASP A 234 -11.61 -0.73 -8.38
N MET A 235 -10.99 0.38 -7.88
CA MET A 235 -9.75 0.91 -8.47
C MET A 235 -8.51 0.05 -8.20
N THR A 236 -8.62 -0.94 -7.32
CA THR A 236 -7.50 -1.84 -6.97
C THR A 236 -7.22 -2.88 -8.03
N ALA A 237 -8.16 -3.11 -8.95
CA ALA A 237 -8.03 -3.99 -10.13
C ALA A 237 -7.35 -5.34 -9.80
N GLY A 238 -7.69 -5.92 -8.65
CA GLY A 238 -7.23 -7.23 -8.19
C GLY A 238 -8.09 -8.37 -8.69
#